data_0f02498ccb382524ec4442d4602d0603
#
_entry.id   0f02498ccb382524ec4442d4602d0603
#
_cell.length_a   1.000
_cell.length_b   1.000
_cell.length_c   1.000
_cell.angle_alpha   90.00
_cell.angle_beta   90.00
_cell.angle_gamma   90.00
#
_symmetry.space_group_name_H-M   'P 1'
#
loop_
_entity.id
_entity.type
_entity.pdbx_description
1 polymer ?
#
loop_
_entity_poly.entity_id
_entity_poly.type
_entity_poly.pdbx_seq_one_letter_code
_entity_poly.pdbx_strand_id
1 'polypeptide(L)'
;MSYNKLKSLVANVEAIATAMKIRIDDRQATDQEKEVLSRYSGFGGIKDVLSIGTEHTVSNDVAEHIHRLQDLIEAYPYYDDAMRQAVIDSIKSSVLTAFYTPKFLIDAVARQIHATFMDNGLQMRTFLEPSAGIGGFLPVAMPDTRGYAFEKDCLTGLILSLLHDKTTTVTAGFETIADQHLEHGSFDVIASNIPFGNFRVFDAEMWKKGGMYEQSAKTIHNYFFVKAMELLNEGGLLAFVAPRGIADTPGNKFVREYLVNHADLITALRLPDTLFMQTSGIEVGSDLLIFQKHSRKATLSLREKMFLQVSKERPTRQEQ
;
A
#
# COMPACT_ATOMS: atom_id res chain seq x y z
N MET A 1 -6.14 0.15 -22.37
CA MET A 1 -6.23 -1.31 -22.63
C MET A 1 -7.07 -1.91 -21.52
N SER A 2 -7.95 -2.87 -21.82
CA SER A 2 -8.71 -3.56 -20.78
C SER A 2 -7.78 -4.49 -19.98
N TYR A 3 -8.06 -4.68 -18.70
CA TYR A 3 -7.39 -5.67 -17.85
C TYR A 3 -7.46 -7.07 -18.45
N ASN A 4 -6.33 -7.75 -18.52
CA ASN A 4 -6.24 -9.13 -19.01
C ASN A 4 -5.66 -10.02 -17.89
N LYS A 5 -6.55 -10.78 -17.27
CA LYS A 5 -6.25 -11.64 -16.12
C LYS A 5 -5.13 -12.65 -16.41
N LEU A 6 -5.19 -13.36 -17.55
CA LEU A 6 -4.18 -14.35 -17.91
C LEU A 6 -2.81 -13.71 -18.12
N LYS A 7 -2.77 -12.56 -18.82
CA LYS A 7 -1.51 -11.83 -19.02
C LYS A 7 -0.89 -11.38 -17.70
N SER A 8 -1.71 -10.92 -16.74
CA SER A 8 -1.26 -10.53 -15.41
C SER A 8 -0.74 -11.75 -14.62
N LEU A 9 -1.44 -12.88 -14.68
CA LEU A 9 -0.99 -14.13 -14.03
C LEU A 9 0.36 -14.58 -14.58
N VAL A 10 0.52 -14.63 -15.91
CA VAL A 10 1.78 -14.99 -16.57
C VAL A 10 2.92 -14.08 -16.12
N ALA A 11 2.70 -12.77 -16.16
CA ALA A 11 3.70 -11.79 -15.75
C ALA A 11 4.09 -11.93 -14.27
N ASN A 12 3.13 -12.21 -13.39
CA ASN A 12 3.39 -12.45 -11.97
C ASN A 12 4.23 -13.71 -11.74
N VAL A 13 3.91 -14.81 -12.42
CA VAL A 13 4.68 -16.06 -12.30
C VAL A 13 6.11 -15.89 -12.83
N GLU A 14 6.28 -15.18 -13.96
CA GLU A 14 7.61 -14.87 -14.50
C GLU A 14 8.43 -13.98 -13.55
N ALA A 15 7.82 -12.95 -12.97
CA ALA A 15 8.48 -12.07 -12.01
C ALA A 15 8.91 -12.85 -10.75
N ILE A 16 8.05 -13.72 -10.21
CA ILE A 16 8.37 -14.57 -9.06
C ILE A 16 9.52 -15.53 -9.39
N ALA A 17 9.46 -16.22 -10.54
CA ALA A 17 10.52 -17.13 -10.97
C ALA A 17 11.86 -16.41 -11.11
N THR A 18 11.85 -15.20 -11.70
CA THR A 18 13.03 -14.36 -11.86
C THR A 18 13.58 -13.93 -10.49
N ALA A 19 12.72 -13.45 -9.58
CA ALA A 19 13.12 -13.02 -8.25
C ALA A 19 13.74 -14.17 -7.43
N MET A 20 13.11 -15.33 -7.43
CA MET A 20 13.62 -16.52 -6.74
C MET A 20 14.98 -16.97 -7.29
N LYS A 21 15.15 -16.95 -8.62
CA LYS A 21 16.44 -17.28 -9.25
C LYS A 21 17.53 -16.30 -8.85
N ILE A 22 17.28 -14.98 -8.92
CA ILE A 22 18.26 -13.96 -8.53
C ILE A 22 18.68 -14.16 -7.07
N ARG A 23 17.71 -14.49 -6.19
CA ARG A 23 17.97 -14.73 -4.78
C ARG A 23 18.79 -16.01 -4.54
N ILE A 24 18.52 -17.08 -5.29
CA ILE A 24 19.32 -18.33 -5.24
C ILE A 24 20.76 -18.07 -5.70
N ASP A 25 20.92 -17.28 -6.76
CA ASP A 25 22.23 -16.91 -7.32
C ASP A 25 22.97 -15.88 -6.43
N ASP A 26 22.35 -15.37 -5.36
CA ASP A 26 22.86 -14.36 -4.41
C ASP A 26 23.51 -13.17 -5.10
N ARG A 27 22.81 -12.57 -6.03
CA ARG A 27 23.27 -11.44 -6.85
C ARG A 27 22.23 -10.31 -6.97
N GLN A 28 22.63 -9.20 -7.53
CA GLN A 28 21.72 -8.13 -7.90
C GLN A 28 20.98 -8.45 -9.20
N ALA A 29 19.78 -7.86 -9.35
CA ALA A 29 19.01 -7.91 -10.59
C ALA A 29 19.68 -7.04 -11.68
N THR A 30 19.76 -7.58 -12.90
CA THR A 30 20.12 -6.81 -14.09
C THR A 30 18.97 -5.91 -14.52
N ASP A 31 19.23 -4.91 -15.36
CA ASP A 31 18.19 -4.00 -15.88
C ASP A 31 17.07 -4.77 -16.62
N GLN A 32 17.42 -5.81 -17.40
CA GLN A 32 16.44 -6.65 -18.08
C GLN A 32 15.56 -7.44 -17.08
N GLU A 33 16.16 -7.95 -16.00
CA GLU A 33 15.42 -8.62 -14.94
C GLU A 33 14.53 -7.64 -14.17
N LYS A 34 15.02 -6.42 -13.90
CA LYS A 34 14.19 -5.36 -13.32
C LYS A 34 12.97 -5.01 -14.19
N GLU A 35 13.08 -5.06 -15.53
CA GLU A 35 11.93 -4.93 -16.42
C GLU A 35 10.90 -6.06 -16.23
N VAL A 36 11.36 -7.31 -16.07
CA VAL A 36 10.46 -8.45 -15.79
C VAL A 36 9.80 -8.29 -14.42
N LEU A 37 10.59 -8.00 -13.39
CA LEU A 37 10.10 -7.78 -12.02
C LEU A 37 9.07 -6.65 -11.93
N SER A 38 9.26 -5.57 -12.68
CA SER A 38 8.36 -4.40 -12.69
C SER A 38 6.97 -4.69 -13.29
N ARG A 39 6.80 -5.82 -13.99
CA ARG A 39 5.50 -6.27 -14.53
C ARG A 39 4.65 -6.99 -13.48
N TYR A 40 5.20 -7.29 -12.31
CA TYR A 40 4.45 -7.87 -11.23
C TYR A 40 3.35 -6.93 -10.77
N SER A 41 2.13 -7.43 -10.68
CA SER A 41 0.95 -6.66 -10.30
C SER A 41 0.16 -7.29 -9.15
N GLY A 42 0.72 -8.30 -8.49
CA GLY A 42 0.03 -9.05 -7.44
C GLY A 42 -1.16 -9.86 -7.97
N PHE A 43 -1.85 -10.51 -7.08
CA PHE A 43 -2.97 -11.39 -7.45
C PHE A 43 -4.36 -10.75 -7.23
N GLY A 44 -4.43 -9.42 -7.10
CA GLY A 44 -5.70 -8.71 -6.98
C GLY A 44 -6.65 -9.05 -8.15
N GLY A 45 -7.85 -9.56 -7.81
CA GLY A 45 -8.84 -9.97 -8.82
C GLY A 45 -8.57 -11.29 -9.54
N ILE A 46 -7.41 -11.95 -9.35
CA ILE A 46 -7.08 -13.24 -9.97
C ILE A 46 -7.55 -14.38 -9.04
N LYS A 47 -8.86 -14.65 -9.05
CA LYS A 47 -9.47 -15.67 -8.17
C LYS A 47 -8.98 -17.09 -8.41
N ASP A 48 -8.39 -17.36 -9.56
CA ASP A 48 -7.89 -18.69 -9.93
C ASP A 48 -6.77 -19.19 -9.00
N VAL A 49 -6.00 -18.27 -8.38
CA VAL A 49 -4.97 -18.65 -7.40
C VAL A 49 -5.56 -19.26 -6.11
N LEU A 50 -6.85 -19.13 -5.86
CA LEU A 50 -7.53 -19.81 -4.76
C LEU A 50 -7.52 -21.33 -4.93
N SER A 51 -7.32 -21.84 -6.16
CA SER A 51 -7.21 -23.27 -6.47
C SER A 51 -5.84 -23.88 -6.10
N ILE A 52 -4.83 -23.08 -5.74
CA ILE A 52 -3.53 -23.58 -5.33
C ILE A 52 -3.69 -24.56 -4.15
N GLY A 53 -3.19 -25.79 -4.32
CA GLY A 53 -3.30 -26.84 -3.31
C GLY A 53 -4.70 -27.44 -3.13
N THR A 54 -5.60 -27.28 -4.11
CA THR A 54 -6.96 -27.87 -4.11
C THR A 54 -7.20 -28.65 -5.41
N GLU A 55 -8.22 -29.53 -5.41
CA GLU A 55 -8.64 -30.28 -6.60
C GLU A 55 -9.55 -29.49 -7.56
N HIS A 56 -9.73 -28.18 -7.34
CA HIS A 56 -10.59 -27.37 -8.20
C HIS A 56 -10.04 -27.20 -9.61
N THR A 57 -10.87 -27.52 -10.60
CA THR A 57 -10.52 -27.40 -12.01
C THR A 57 -10.59 -25.94 -12.46
N VAL A 58 -9.50 -25.42 -12.98
CA VAL A 58 -9.43 -24.15 -13.71
C VAL A 58 -9.26 -24.44 -15.22
N SER A 59 -9.41 -23.44 -16.08
CA SER A 59 -9.16 -23.61 -17.52
C SER A 59 -7.70 -24.04 -17.77
N ASN A 60 -7.44 -24.87 -18.80
CA ASN A 60 -6.11 -25.43 -19.06
C ASN A 60 -5.02 -24.37 -19.15
N ASP A 61 -5.28 -23.23 -19.82
CA ASP A 61 -4.31 -22.15 -19.96
C ASP A 61 -3.93 -21.49 -18.62
N VAL A 62 -4.87 -21.45 -17.66
CA VAL A 62 -4.64 -20.92 -16.32
C VAL A 62 -3.98 -21.97 -15.43
N ALA A 63 -4.40 -23.24 -15.56
CA ALA A 63 -3.90 -24.37 -14.76
C ALA A 63 -2.36 -24.51 -14.86
N GLU A 64 -1.81 -24.41 -16.08
CA GLU A 64 -0.36 -24.48 -16.29
C GLU A 64 0.39 -23.44 -15.46
N HIS A 65 -0.09 -22.21 -15.43
CA HIS A 65 0.57 -21.14 -14.68
C HIS A 65 0.38 -21.25 -13.16
N ILE A 66 -0.77 -21.77 -12.71
CA ILE A 66 -1.01 -22.06 -11.30
C ILE A 66 -0.09 -23.20 -10.82
N HIS A 67 0.04 -24.28 -11.59
CA HIS A 67 0.96 -25.40 -11.26
C HIS A 67 2.41 -24.88 -11.23
N ARG A 68 2.82 -24.10 -12.25
CA ARG A 68 4.17 -23.52 -12.26
C ARG A 68 4.43 -22.65 -11.04
N LEU A 69 3.45 -21.83 -10.59
CA LEU A 69 3.59 -21.05 -9.36
C LEU A 69 3.74 -21.94 -8.13
N GLN A 70 2.96 -23.01 -8.04
CA GLN A 70 3.06 -23.98 -6.96
C GLN A 70 4.43 -24.67 -6.96
N ASP A 71 4.89 -25.17 -8.11
CA ASP A 71 6.21 -25.79 -8.27
C ASP A 71 7.36 -24.86 -7.85
N LEU A 72 7.26 -23.56 -8.20
CA LEU A 72 8.25 -22.56 -7.79
C LEU A 72 8.30 -22.41 -6.25
N ILE A 73 7.15 -22.37 -5.60
CA ILE A 73 7.07 -22.24 -4.13
C ILE A 73 7.61 -23.50 -3.45
N GLU A 74 7.25 -24.68 -3.96
CA GLU A 74 7.68 -25.98 -3.42
C GLU A 74 9.20 -26.20 -3.60
N ALA A 75 9.74 -25.83 -4.75
CA ALA A 75 11.16 -26.01 -5.08
C ALA A 75 12.08 -24.93 -4.46
N TYR A 76 11.53 -23.84 -3.91
CA TYR A 76 12.37 -22.75 -3.41
C TYR A 76 13.12 -23.14 -2.12
N PRO A 77 14.47 -23.18 -2.15
CA PRO A 77 15.26 -23.81 -1.10
C PRO A 77 15.24 -23.08 0.25
N TYR A 78 14.82 -21.81 0.25
CA TYR A 78 14.75 -20.99 1.47
C TYR A 78 13.39 -21.06 2.19
N TYR A 79 12.44 -21.88 1.68
CA TYR A 79 11.15 -22.08 2.33
C TYR A 79 11.07 -23.49 2.92
N ASP A 80 10.82 -23.58 4.21
CA ASP A 80 10.32 -24.78 4.87
C ASP A 80 8.81 -24.95 4.62
N ASP A 81 8.22 -26.03 5.11
CA ASP A 81 6.80 -26.33 4.88
C ASP A 81 5.86 -25.26 5.48
N ALA A 82 6.22 -24.69 6.63
CA ALA A 82 5.44 -23.64 7.27
C ALA A 82 5.49 -22.35 6.44
N MET A 83 6.65 -21.99 5.91
CA MET A 83 6.82 -20.84 5.04
C MET A 83 6.10 -21.02 3.71
N ARG A 84 6.16 -22.20 3.09
CA ARG A 84 5.43 -22.52 1.86
C ARG A 84 3.92 -22.30 2.04
N GLN A 85 3.36 -22.82 3.15
CA GLN A 85 1.96 -22.63 3.45
C GLN A 85 1.63 -21.16 3.68
N ALA A 86 2.45 -20.43 4.43
CA ALA A 86 2.26 -19.00 4.68
C ALA A 86 2.29 -18.17 3.38
N VAL A 87 3.18 -18.52 2.42
CA VAL A 87 3.24 -17.88 1.10
C VAL A 87 1.97 -18.17 0.30
N ILE A 88 1.48 -19.40 0.28
CA ILE A 88 0.24 -19.78 -0.40
C ILE A 88 -0.96 -19.02 0.21
N ASP A 89 -1.05 -18.94 1.52
CA ASP A 89 -2.12 -18.22 2.22
C ASP A 89 -2.04 -16.71 1.94
N SER A 90 -0.83 -16.15 1.85
CA SER A 90 -0.62 -14.76 1.47
C SER A 90 -1.09 -14.48 0.03
N ILE A 91 -0.73 -15.33 -0.93
CA ILE A 91 -1.23 -15.25 -2.32
C ILE A 91 -2.76 -15.24 -2.34
N LYS A 92 -3.41 -16.18 -1.64
CA LYS A 92 -4.87 -16.30 -1.58
C LYS A 92 -5.51 -15.06 -0.96
N SER A 93 -4.94 -14.52 0.10
CA SER A 93 -5.46 -13.32 0.77
C SER A 93 -5.30 -12.07 -0.09
N SER A 94 -4.24 -11.99 -0.89
CA SER A 94 -3.94 -10.85 -1.76
C SER A 94 -4.96 -10.63 -2.88
N VAL A 95 -5.75 -11.63 -3.23
CA VAL A 95 -6.84 -11.54 -4.23
C VAL A 95 -7.82 -10.40 -3.91
N LEU A 96 -8.03 -10.11 -2.64
CA LEU A 96 -8.96 -9.08 -2.16
C LEU A 96 -8.27 -7.75 -1.78
N THR A 97 -6.95 -7.69 -1.72
CA THR A 97 -6.22 -6.57 -1.14
C THR A 97 -5.12 -5.98 -2.02
N ALA A 98 -4.61 -6.72 -3.00
CA ALA A 98 -3.52 -6.27 -3.85
C ALA A 98 -4.04 -5.44 -5.04
N PHE A 99 -4.25 -4.14 -4.82
CA PHE A 99 -4.68 -3.18 -5.84
C PHE A 99 -3.60 -2.14 -6.06
N TYR A 100 -3.01 -2.13 -7.27
CA TYR A 100 -1.94 -1.20 -7.60
C TYR A 100 -2.50 0.11 -8.17
N THR A 101 -2.06 1.21 -7.58
CA THR A 101 -2.46 2.55 -8.02
C THR A 101 -1.92 2.83 -9.42
N PRO A 102 -2.77 3.33 -10.34
CA PRO A 102 -2.32 3.69 -11.68
C PRO A 102 -1.21 4.75 -11.64
N LYS A 103 -0.21 4.57 -12.49
CA LYS A 103 0.99 5.43 -12.55
C LYS A 103 0.66 6.92 -12.70
N PHE A 104 -0.36 7.29 -13.48
CA PHE A 104 -0.72 8.69 -13.68
C PHE A 104 -1.11 9.41 -12.39
N LEU A 105 -1.76 8.70 -11.45
CA LEU A 105 -2.13 9.26 -10.15
C LEU A 105 -0.89 9.43 -9.26
N ILE A 106 -0.01 8.42 -9.23
CA ILE A 106 1.26 8.49 -8.50
C ILE A 106 2.11 9.65 -9.02
N ASP A 107 2.24 9.78 -10.34
CA ASP A 107 2.98 10.86 -10.97
C ASP A 107 2.38 12.24 -10.66
N ALA A 108 1.05 12.35 -10.56
CA ALA A 108 0.39 13.60 -10.18
C ALA A 108 0.70 13.98 -8.72
N VAL A 109 0.64 13.00 -7.80
CA VAL A 109 0.99 13.19 -6.38
C VAL A 109 2.47 13.58 -6.27
N ALA A 110 3.37 12.85 -6.94
CA ALA A 110 4.80 13.13 -6.93
C ALA A 110 5.12 14.55 -7.42
N ARG A 111 4.57 14.95 -8.57
CA ARG A 111 4.78 16.31 -9.12
C ARG A 111 4.32 17.40 -8.14
N GLN A 112 3.17 17.22 -7.49
CA GLN A 112 2.65 18.20 -6.55
C GLN A 112 3.52 18.31 -5.30
N ILE A 113 3.97 17.18 -4.76
CA ILE A 113 4.85 17.15 -3.58
C ILE A 113 6.21 17.77 -3.95
N HIS A 114 6.82 17.38 -5.09
CA HIS A 114 8.09 17.95 -5.54
C HIS A 114 8.00 19.48 -5.73
N ALA A 115 6.95 19.98 -6.39
CA ALA A 115 6.74 21.39 -6.55
C ALA A 115 6.64 22.11 -5.20
N THR A 116 5.90 21.53 -4.22
CA THR A 116 5.79 22.12 -2.88
C THR A 116 7.15 22.23 -2.19
N PHE A 117 8.00 21.22 -2.27
CA PHE A 117 9.34 21.27 -1.68
C PHE A 117 10.24 22.27 -2.41
N MET A 118 10.25 22.25 -3.75
CA MET A 118 11.09 23.15 -4.58
C MET A 118 10.69 24.60 -4.42
N ASP A 119 9.39 24.93 -4.49
CA ASP A 119 8.89 26.31 -4.41
C ASP A 119 9.15 26.94 -3.03
N ASN A 120 9.27 26.14 -1.99
CA ASN A 120 9.58 26.60 -0.62
C ASN A 120 11.08 26.44 -0.26
N GLY A 121 11.93 26.00 -1.17
CA GLY A 121 13.36 25.78 -0.91
C GLY A 121 13.62 24.71 0.15
N LEU A 122 12.70 23.74 0.31
CA LEU A 122 12.79 22.66 1.28
C LEU A 122 13.49 21.44 0.68
N GLN A 123 14.14 20.66 1.53
CA GLN A 123 14.77 19.39 1.16
C GLN A 123 13.99 18.23 1.79
N MET A 124 13.57 17.28 0.98
CA MET A 124 13.03 15.99 1.47
C MET A 124 14.21 15.11 1.87
N ARG A 125 14.34 14.81 3.15
CA ARG A 125 15.43 13.98 3.70
C ARG A 125 15.01 12.52 3.86
N THR A 126 13.73 12.29 4.21
CA THR A 126 13.21 10.97 4.53
C THR A 126 11.82 10.76 3.93
N PHE A 127 11.64 9.58 3.36
CA PHE A 127 10.39 9.13 2.74
C PHE A 127 10.02 7.74 3.22
N LEU A 128 8.74 7.48 3.44
CA LEU A 128 8.21 6.17 3.80
C LEU A 128 7.04 5.76 2.90
N GLU A 129 7.08 4.54 2.39
CA GLU A 129 5.95 3.83 1.80
C GLU A 129 5.58 2.63 2.68
N PRO A 130 4.53 2.75 3.54
CA PRO A 130 4.25 1.75 4.58
C PRO A 130 3.48 0.50 4.10
N SER A 131 3.03 0.47 2.84
CA SER A 131 2.44 -0.69 2.15
C SER A 131 2.85 -0.59 0.69
N ALA A 132 4.06 -1.06 0.41
CA ALA A 132 4.76 -0.64 -0.79
C ALA A 132 4.37 -1.43 -2.05
N GLY A 133 3.87 -2.67 -1.90
CA GLY A 133 3.80 -3.53 -3.05
C GLY A 133 5.19 -3.68 -3.68
N ILE A 134 5.31 -3.34 -4.94
CA ILE A 134 6.61 -3.29 -5.62
C ILE A 134 7.25 -1.89 -5.63
N GLY A 135 6.83 -0.98 -4.73
CA GLY A 135 7.41 0.37 -4.61
C GLY A 135 6.74 1.41 -5.52
N GLY A 136 5.40 1.32 -5.66
CA GLY A 136 4.65 2.20 -6.56
C GLY A 136 4.80 3.68 -6.22
N PHE A 137 4.83 4.06 -4.94
CA PHE A 137 4.97 5.43 -4.48
C PHE A 137 6.42 5.88 -4.22
N LEU A 138 7.42 4.99 -4.36
CA LEU A 138 8.82 5.39 -4.25
C LEU A 138 9.25 6.55 -5.18
N PRO A 139 8.65 6.72 -6.40
CA PRO A 139 8.91 7.91 -7.22
C PRO A 139 8.48 9.25 -6.60
N VAL A 140 7.76 9.24 -5.47
CA VAL A 140 7.45 10.45 -4.69
C VAL A 140 8.69 10.94 -3.93
N ALA A 141 9.63 10.06 -3.61
CA ALA A 141 10.91 10.45 -3.03
C ALA A 141 11.71 11.30 -4.04
N MET A 142 12.32 12.39 -3.55
CA MET A 142 13.19 13.25 -4.35
C MET A 142 14.62 12.65 -4.43
N PRO A 143 15.47 13.09 -5.33
CA PRO A 143 16.89 12.73 -5.30
C PRO A 143 17.51 12.97 -3.92
N ASP A 144 18.41 12.09 -3.49
CA ASP A 144 19.09 12.12 -2.19
C ASP A 144 18.18 11.91 -0.95
N THR A 145 16.90 11.57 -1.15
CA THR A 145 16.00 11.18 -0.08
C THR A 145 16.30 9.77 0.40
N ARG A 146 16.37 9.57 1.72
CA ARG A 146 16.47 8.25 2.32
C ARG A 146 15.09 7.60 2.33
N GLY A 147 14.89 6.61 1.46
CA GLY A 147 13.64 5.91 1.28
C GLY A 147 13.53 4.66 2.17
N TYR A 148 12.34 4.44 2.71
CA TYR A 148 11.96 3.23 3.43
C TYR A 148 10.66 2.68 2.83
N ALA A 149 10.58 1.36 2.68
CA ALA A 149 9.42 0.68 2.12
C ALA A 149 9.11 -0.61 2.89
N PHE A 150 7.88 -0.74 3.36
CA PHE A 150 7.39 -1.93 4.07
C PHE A 150 6.41 -2.69 3.17
N GLU A 151 6.62 -3.99 3.05
CA GLU A 151 5.71 -4.89 2.35
C GLU A 151 5.55 -6.18 3.13
N LYS A 152 4.30 -6.54 3.45
CA LYS A 152 4.01 -7.69 4.30
C LYS A 152 4.07 -9.01 3.57
N ASP A 153 3.72 -9.02 2.28
CA ASP A 153 3.75 -10.23 1.45
C ASP A 153 5.19 -10.61 1.09
N CYS A 154 5.56 -11.87 1.35
CA CYS A 154 6.94 -12.34 1.18
C CYS A 154 7.42 -12.30 -0.27
N LEU A 155 6.56 -12.67 -1.23
CA LEU A 155 6.92 -12.69 -2.65
C LEU A 155 7.03 -11.28 -3.21
N THR A 156 6.06 -10.44 -2.86
CA THR A 156 6.06 -9.02 -3.24
C THR A 156 7.24 -8.28 -2.61
N GLY A 157 7.55 -8.55 -1.33
CA GLY A 157 8.69 -7.97 -0.63
C GLY A 157 10.04 -8.40 -1.21
N LEU A 158 10.16 -9.65 -1.66
CA LEU A 158 11.34 -10.12 -2.40
C LEU A 158 11.51 -9.32 -3.70
N ILE A 159 10.45 -9.16 -4.49
CA ILE A 159 10.48 -8.38 -5.74
C ILE A 159 10.82 -6.91 -5.45
N LEU A 160 10.18 -6.31 -4.44
CA LEU A 160 10.45 -4.94 -3.99
C LEU A 160 11.94 -4.72 -3.71
N SER A 161 12.56 -5.63 -2.96
CA SER A 161 13.98 -5.51 -2.58
C SER A 161 14.94 -5.59 -3.78
N LEU A 162 14.58 -6.37 -4.80
CA LEU A 162 15.37 -6.52 -6.04
C LEU A 162 15.19 -5.36 -7.02
N LEU A 163 14.06 -4.67 -6.96
CA LEU A 163 13.79 -3.48 -7.79
C LEU A 163 14.45 -2.23 -7.25
N HIS A 164 14.59 -2.09 -5.93
CA HIS A 164 14.91 -0.83 -5.26
C HIS A 164 16.12 -0.98 -4.31
N ASP A 165 17.28 -1.21 -4.87
CA ASP A 165 18.56 -1.41 -4.17
C ASP A 165 19.04 -0.19 -3.34
N LYS A 166 18.52 1.01 -3.62
CA LYS A 166 18.83 2.26 -2.89
C LYS A 166 17.85 2.58 -1.77
N THR A 167 16.78 1.79 -1.63
CA THR A 167 15.73 1.97 -0.62
C THR A 167 15.88 0.92 0.47
N THR A 168 15.73 1.31 1.72
CA THR A 168 15.63 0.33 2.82
C THR A 168 14.29 -0.36 2.72
N THR A 169 14.28 -1.60 2.22
CA THR A 169 13.08 -2.43 2.08
C THR A 169 12.96 -3.40 3.24
N VAL A 170 11.76 -3.51 3.82
CA VAL A 170 11.45 -4.41 4.94
C VAL A 170 10.29 -5.31 4.55
N THR A 171 10.54 -6.62 4.49
CA THR A 171 9.49 -7.62 4.23
C THR A 171 8.79 -7.97 5.53
N ALA A 172 7.95 -7.07 6.00
CA ALA A 172 7.15 -7.18 7.21
C ALA A 172 5.99 -6.18 7.18
N GLY A 173 5.02 -6.34 8.08
CA GLY A 173 3.93 -5.39 8.23
C GLY A 173 4.40 -4.05 8.83
N PHE A 174 3.66 -2.98 8.54
CA PHE A 174 3.95 -1.64 9.02
C PHE A 174 4.02 -1.54 10.56
N GLU A 175 3.36 -2.44 11.27
CA GLU A 175 3.40 -2.55 12.73
C GLU A 175 4.80 -2.83 13.29
N THR A 176 5.73 -3.36 12.48
CA THR A 176 7.10 -3.66 12.90
C THR A 176 8.07 -2.49 12.74
N ILE A 177 7.59 -1.29 12.38
CA ILE A 177 8.46 -0.14 12.09
C ILE A 177 9.32 0.28 13.28
N ALA A 178 8.85 0.07 14.52
CA ALA A 178 9.62 0.33 15.73
C ALA A 178 10.88 -0.53 15.84
N ASP A 179 10.86 -1.75 15.28
CA ASP A 179 12.01 -2.66 15.26
C ASP A 179 13.16 -2.13 14.38
N GLN A 180 12.86 -1.17 13.50
CA GLN A 180 13.84 -0.48 12.66
C GLN A 180 14.41 0.79 13.31
N HIS A 181 14.14 1.03 14.61
CA HIS A 181 14.53 2.24 15.33
C HIS A 181 14.04 3.55 14.69
N LEU A 182 12.90 3.48 14.00
CA LEU A 182 12.23 4.61 13.37
C LEU A 182 11.11 5.10 14.30
N GLU A 183 11.38 6.21 14.97
CA GLU A 183 10.53 6.78 16.02
C GLU A 183 9.64 7.93 15.50
N HIS A 184 8.88 8.53 16.42
CA HIS A 184 8.08 9.72 16.16
C HIS A 184 8.89 10.83 15.47
N GLY A 185 8.30 11.44 14.42
CA GLY A 185 8.93 12.55 13.72
C GLY A 185 10.16 12.14 12.90
N SER A 186 10.13 10.97 12.25
CA SER A 186 11.24 10.47 11.44
C SER A 186 11.10 10.78 9.95
N PHE A 187 9.90 11.14 9.45
CA PHE A 187 9.64 11.26 8.01
C PHE A 187 9.14 12.62 7.60
N ASP A 188 9.71 13.13 6.50
CA ASP A 188 9.24 14.37 5.85
C ASP A 188 8.02 14.10 4.96
N VAL A 189 7.98 12.92 4.31
CA VAL A 189 6.84 12.50 3.50
C VAL A 189 6.54 11.03 3.72
N ILE A 190 5.26 10.72 3.90
CA ILE A 190 4.73 9.35 3.91
C ILE A 190 3.65 9.28 2.84
N ALA A 191 3.82 8.39 1.84
CA ALA A 191 2.84 8.21 0.78
C ALA A 191 2.66 6.74 0.42
N SER A 192 1.41 6.31 0.22
CA SER A 192 1.09 4.93 -0.13
C SER A 192 -0.35 4.79 -0.62
N ASN A 193 -0.62 3.69 -1.30
CA ASN A 193 -1.95 3.10 -1.36
C ASN A 193 -2.07 2.13 -0.18
N ILE A 194 -2.80 2.53 0.86
CA ILE A 194 -2.89 1.73 2.09
C ILE A 194 -3.84 0.54 1.92
N PRO A 195 -3.68 -0.55 2.69
CA PRO A 195 -4.51 -1.74 2.54
C PRO A 195 -6.00 -1.45 2.75
N PHE A 196 -6.83 -2.05 1.87
CA PHE A 196 -8.30 -1.99 1.97
C PHE A 196 -8.78 -3.23 2.74
N GLY A 197 -9.58 -3.03 3.77
CA GLY A 197 -10.11 -4.14 4.54
C GLY A 197 -10.61 -3.72 5.91
N ASN A 198 -11.33 -4.64 6.55
CA ASN A 198 -11.87 -4.44 7.89
C ASN A 198 -11.29 -5.48 8.85
N PHE A 199 -9.97 -5.48 9.00
CA PHE A 199 -9.27 -6.38 9.90
C PHE A 199 -8.36 -5.61 10.86
N ARG A 200 -8.07 -6.24 11.99
CA ARG A 200 -7.29 -5.67 13.09
C ARG A 200 -5.80 -5.74 12.79
N VAL A 201 -5.07 -4.75 13.28
CA VAL A 201 -3.61 -4.76 13.34
C VAL A 201 -3.18 -4.94 14.80
N PHE A 202 -2.27 -5.85 15.05
CA PHE A 202 -1.68 -6.00 16.38
C PHE A 202 -0.37 -5.20 16.44
N ASP A 203 -0.46 -4.01 17.03
CA ASP A 203 0.68 -3.15 17.34
C ASP A 203 0.70 -2.95 18.86
N ALA A 204 1.71 -3.53 19.53
CA ALA A 204 1.81 -3.52 20.98
C ALA A 204 1.88 -2.11 21.59
N GLU A 205 2.52 -1.17 20.87
CA GLU A 205 2.63 0.23 21.29
C GLU A 205 1.25 0.92 21.25
N MET A 206 0.52 0.77 20.14
CA MET A 206 -0.82 1.33 20.00
C MET A 206 -1.80 0.76 21.04
N TRP A 207 -1.72 -0.54 21.30
CA TRP A 207 -2.53 -1.19 22.32
C TRP A 207 -2.17 -0.71 23.73
N LYS A 208 -0.88 -0.50 24.03
CA LYS A 208 -0.43 0.03 25.31
C LYS A 208 -0.88 1.47 25.55
N LYS A 209 -0.92 2.31 24.51
CA LYS A 209 -1.44 3.68 24.58
C LYS A 209 -2.94 3.70 24.90
N GLY A 210 -3.69 2.66 24.48
CA GLY A 210 -5.13 2.54 24.71
C GLY A 210 -5.97 3.62 24.02
N GLY A 211 -7.25 3.72 24.40
CA GLY A 211 -8.16 4.76 23.93
C GLY A 211 -8.28 4.84 22.40
N MET A 212 -8.09 6.03 21.82
CA MET A 212 -8.17 6.26 20.38
C MET A 212 -7.14 5.43 19.60
N TYR A 213 -5.95 5.22 20.11
CA TYR A 213 -4.90 4.42 19.46
C TYR A 213 -5.30 2.96 19.34
N GLU A 214 -5.75 2.33 20.44
CA GLU A 214 -6.29 0.97 20.42
C GLU A 214 -7.49 0.86 19.48
N GLN A 215 -8.40 1.85 19.52
CA GLN A 215 -9.58 1.87 18.66
C GLN A 215 -9.19 1.94 17.17
N SER A 216 -8.17 2.72 16.82
CA SER A 216 -7.68 2.82 15.44
C SER A 216 -7.10 1.49 14.95
N ALA A 217 -6.43 0.73 15.79
CA ALA A 217 -5.85 -0.56 15.46
C ALA A 217 -6.90 -1.68 15.18
N LYS A 218 -8.19 -1.43 15.48
CA LYS A 218 -9.28 -2.36 15.14
C LYS A 218 -9.63 -2.40 13.65
N THR A 219 -9.13 -1.43 12.86
CA THR A 219 -9.35 -1.37 11.42
C THR A 219 -8.08 -0.90 10.72
N ILE A 220 -7.56 -1.69 9.77
CA ILE A 220 -6.24 -1.46 9.17
C ILE A 220 -6.06 -0.06 8.59
N HIS A 221 -7.04 0.48 7.87
CA HIS A 221 -6.92 1.80 7.28
C HIS A 221 -6.87 2.92 8.34
N ASN A 222 -7.61 2.80 9.44
CA ASN A 222 -7.54 3.74 10.56
C ASN A 222 -6.17 3.69 11.23
N TYR A 223 -5.65 2.47 11.44
CA TYR A 223 -4.31 2.24 11.97
C TYR A 223 -3.25 2.96 11.14
N PHE A 224 -3.27 2.78 9.81
CA PHE A 224 -2.29 3.40 8.92
C PHE A 224 -2.27 4.92 9.04
N PHE A 225 -3.44 5.58 9.08
CA PHE A 225 -3.52 7.03 9.24
C PHE A 225 -2.95 7.52 10.57
N VAL A 226 -3.32 6.88 11.66
CA VAL A 226 -2.88 7.29 13.00
C VAL A 226 -1.38 7.04 13.18
N LYS A 227 -0.90 5.85 12.82
CA LYS A 227 0.52 5.49 12.92
C LYS A 227 1.40 6.38 12.04
N ALA A 228 1.02 6.60 10.80
CA ALA A 228 1.75 7.46 9.88
C ALA A 228 1.80 8.92 10.38
N MET A 229 0.69 9.45 10.92
CA MET A 229 0.66 10.81 11.47
C MET A 229 1.64 10.97 12.64
N GLU A 230 1.80 9.96 13.49
CA GLU A 230 2.80 10.00 14.56
C GLU A 230 4.23 10.03 14.03
N LEU A 231 4.52 9.29 12.95
CA LEU A 231 5.85 9.17 12.36
C LEU A 231 6.28 10.39 11.53
N LEU A 232 5.35 11.24 11.12
CA LEU A 232 5.69 12.46 10.38
C LEU A 232 6.42 13.50 11.22
N ASN A 233 7.36 14.19 10.60
CA ASN A 233 7.93 15.44 11.10
C ASN A 233 6.87 16.54 11.15
N GLU A 234 7.05 17.54 12.01
CA GLU A 234 6.24 18.76 11.96
C GLU A 234 6.39 19.42 10.58
N GLY A 235 5.29 19.80 9.93
CA GLY A 235 5.25 20.26 8.56
C GLY A 235 5.35 19.17 7.49
N GLY A 236 5.58 17.92 7.88
CA GLY A 236 5.67 16.77 6.96
C GLY A 236 4.34 16.46 6.27
N LEU A 237 4.40 15.79 5.10
CA LEU A 237 3.24 15.49 4.26
C LEU A 237 2.85 14.00 4.33
N LEU A 238 1.56 13.75 4.56
CA LEU A 238 0.92 12.44 4.43
C LEU A 238 0.06 12.42 3.17
N ALA A 239 0.29 11.48 2.25
CA ALA A 239 -0.49 11.34 1.02
C ALA A 239 -0.94 9.89 0.84
N PHE A 240 -2.18 9.59 1.19
CA PHE A 240 -2.71 8.22 1.09
C PHE A 240 -3.84 8.10 0.07
N VAL A 241 -3.75 7.04 -0.76
CA VAL A 241 -4.92 6.46 -1.42
C VAL A 241 -5.52 5.47 -0.42
N ALA A 242 -6.78 5.66 -0.08
CA ALA A 242 -7.44 4.95 1.01
C ALA A 242 -8.87 4.56 0.61
N PRO A 243 -9.48 3.53 1.26
CA PRO A 243 -10.90 3.26 1.06
C PRO A 243 -11.75 4.45 1.49
N ARG A 244 -12.84 4.73 0.76
CA ARG A 244 -13.73 5.89 1.02
C ARG A 244 -14.31 5.96 2.45
N GLY A 245 -14.32 4.84 3.17
CA GLY A 245 -14.82 4.78 4.53
C GLY A 245 -14.13 5.73 5.52
N ILE A 246 -12.91 6.16 5.25
CA ILE A 246 -12.24 7.19 6.08
C ILE A 246 -13.02 8.51 6.04
N ALA A 247 -13.38 8.97 4.84
CA ALA A 247 -14.00 10.29 4.66
C ALA A 247 -15.50 10.30 4.99
N ASP A 248 -16.24 9.19 4.77
CA ASP A 248 -17.69 9.21 4.79
C ASP A 248 -18.39 8.22 5.77
N THR A 249 -17.64 7.36 6.47
CA THR A 249 -18.24 6.45 7.45
C THR A 249 -18.35 7.11 8.83
N PRO A 250 -19.57 7.16 9.44
CA PRO A 250 -19.75 7.76 10.77
C PRO A 250 -18.83 7.15 11.84
N GLY A 251 -18.60 5.83 11.82
CA GLY A 251 -17.73 5.12 12.77
C GLY A 251 -16.27 5.57 12.74
N ASN A 252 -15.81 6.20 11.65
CA ASN A 252 -14.44 6.71 11.51
C ASN A 252 -14.31 8.21 11.88
N LYS A 253 -15.37 8.81 12.47
CA LYS A 253 -15.32 10.21 12.91
C LYS A 253 -14.15 10.49 13.86
N PHE A 254 -13.88 9.60 14.80
CA PHE A 254 -12.78 9.75 15.77
C PHE A 254 -11.40 9.86 15.09
N VAL A 255 -11.16 9.11 13.99
CA VAL A 255 -9.92 9.23 13.21
C VAL A 255 -9.89 10.56 12.47
N ARG A 256 -11.00 10.99 11.85
CA ARG A 256 -11.06 12.31 11.21
C ARG A 256 -10.78 13.44 12.20
N GLU A 257 -11.37 13.37 13.42
CA GLU A 257 -11.11 14.34 14.50
C GLU A 257 -9.62 14.34 14.90
N TYR A 258 -9.03 13.16 15.05
CA TYR A 258 -7.59 13.06 15.32
C TYR A 258 -6.77 13.73 14.22
N LEU A 259 -7.02 13.40 12.95
CA LEU A 259 -6.26 13.92 11.81
C LEU A 259 -6.34 15.45 11.72
N VAL A 260 -7.55 16.04 11.77
CA VAL A 260 -7.68 17.52 11.62
C VAL A 260 -7.21 18.29 12.86
N ASN A 261 -7.08 17.65 14.00
CA ASN A 261 -6.49 18.27 15.19
C ASN A 261 -4.95 18.23 15.20
N HIS A 262 -4.33 17.36 14.38
CA HIS A 262 -2.87 17.19 14.31
C HIS A 262 -2.29 17.58 12.93
N ALA A 263 -3.14 17.93 11.96
CA ALA A 263 -2.70 18.26 10.61
C ALA A 263 -3.68 19.19 9.90
N ASP A 264 -3.19 19.91 8.91
CA ASP A 264 -4.00 20.67 7.96
C ASP A 264 -4.44 19.75 6.83
N LEU A 265 -5.73 19.72 6.52
CA LEU A 265 -6.28 18.98 5.38
C LEU A 265 -5.98 19.74 4.08
N ILE A 266 -5.03 19.26 3.30
CA ILE A 266 -4.63 19.87 2.02
C ILE A 266 -5.57 19.41 0.90
N THR A 267 -5.85 18.10 0.81
CA THR A 267 -6.68 17.51 -0.25
C THR A 267 -7.53 16.37 0.31
N ALA A 268 -8.80 16.37 -0.08
CA ALA A 268 -9.71 15.24 0.04
C ALA A 268 -10.43 15.09 -1.30
N LEU A 269 -10.00 14.13 -2.11
CA LEU A 269 -10.50 13.92 -3.47
C LEU A 269 -11.09 12.51 -3.59
N ARG A 270 -12.39 12.41 -3.92
CA ARG A 270 -13.03 11.16 -4.30
C ARG A 270 -12.51 10.72 -5.65
N LEU A 271 -11.93 9.53 -5.70
CA LEU A 271 -11.45 8.92 -6.94
C LEU A 271 -12.59 8.12 -7.61
N PRO A 272 -12.56 7.98 -8.95
CA PRO A 272 -13.53 7.15 -9.65
C PRO A 272 -13.50 5.71 -9.14
N ASP A 273 -14.66 5.07 -8.95
CA ASP A 273 -14.76 3.67 -8.52
C ASP A 273 -14.07 2.72 -9.51
N THR A 274 -13.95 3.15 -10.78
CA THR A 274 -13.27 2.43 -11.87
C THR A 274 -11.75 2.62 -11.90
N LEU A 275 -11.15 3.33 -10.95
CA LEU A 275 -9.73 3.64 -10.95
C LEU A 275 -8.85 2.39 -11.11
N PHE A 276 -9.20 1.29 -10.43
CA PHE A 276 -8.45 0.04 -10.42
C PHE A 276 -8.88 -0.96 -11.51
N MET A 277 -9.87 -0.61 -12.35
CA MET A 277 -10.35 -1.49 -13.43
C MET A 277 -9.26 -1.90 -14.42
N GLN A 278 -8.31 -0.98 -14.72
CA GLN A 278 -7.24 -1.25 -15.68
C GLN A 278 -6.09 -2.07 -15.06
N THR A 279 -5.88 -1.96 -13.77
CA THR A 279 -4.77 -2.64 -13.07
C THR A 279 -5.17 -3.97 -12.43
N SER A 280 -6.41 -4.09 -11.97
CA SER A 280 -6.87 -5.25 -11.20
C SER A 280 -8.24 -5.78 -11.62
N GLY A 281 -8.91 -5.15 -12.60
CA GLY A 281 -10.23 -5.57 -13.07
C GLY A 281 -11.36 -5.39 -12.03
N ILE A 282 -11.18 -4.52 -11.03
CA ILE A 282 -12.10 -4.37 -9.89
C ILE A 282 -12.56 -2.92 -9.76
N GLU A 283 -13.83 -2.75 -9.40
CA GLU A 283 -14.39 -1.48 -8.99
C GLU A 283 -14.36 -1.37 -7.47
N VAL A 284 -13.69 -0.33 -6.96
CA VAL A 284 -13.62 -0.06 -5.53
C VAL A 284 -13.57 1.44 -5.26
N GLY A 285 -14.41 1.89 -4.34
CA GLY A 285 -14.43 3.30 -3.96
C GLY A 285 -13.23 3.68 -3.12
N SER A 286 -12.52 4.70 -3.55
CA SER A 286 -11.33 5.21 -2.87
C SER A 286 -11.26 6.72 -2.86
N ASP A 287 -10.45 7.25 -1.96
CA ASP A 287 -10.16 8.68 -1.80
C ASP A 287 -8.65 8.91 -1.80
N LEU A 288 -8.20 10.00 -2.40
CA LEU A 288 -6.88 10.57 -2.16
C LEU A 288 -6.99 11.60 -1.04
N LEU A 289 -6.31 11.34 0.07
CA LEU A 289 -6.27 12.23 1.22
C LEU A 289 -4.84 12.72 1.44
N ILE A 290 -4.65 14.04 1.47
CA ILE A 290 -3.34 14.66 1.72
C ILE A 290 -3.47 15.59 2.93
N PHE A 291 -2.58 15.38 3.90
CA PHE A 291 -2.48 16.19 5.12
C PHE A 291 -1.06 16.73 5.28
N GLN A 292 -0.94 17.88 5.92
CA GLN A 292 0.33 18.42 6.40
C GLN A 292 0.32 18.45 7.93
N LYS A 293 1.28 17.82 8.57
CA LYS A 293 1.35 17.78 10.05
C LYS A 293 1.47 19.18 10.64
N HIS A 294 0.59 19.49 11.57
CA HIS A 294 0.51 20.76 12.27
C HIS A 294 0.00 20.54 13.71
N SER A 295 0.91 20.08 14.59
CA SER A 295 0.54 19.60 15.93
C SER A 295 0.07 20.72 16.88
N ARG A 296 0.36 22.00 16.56
CA ARG A 296 -0.02 23.17 17.38
C ARG A 296 -1.18 23.96 16.79
N LYS A 297 -2.05 23.31 16.07
CA LYS A 297 -3.18 23.92 15.40
C LYS A 297 -4.20 24.46 16.41
N ALA A 298 -4.54 25.75 16.26
CA ALA A 298 -5.47 26.43 17.17
C ALA A 298 -6.94 26.37 16.71
N THR A 299 -7.18 26.31 15.39
CA THR A 299 -8.54 26.37 14.82
C THR A 299 -8.66 25.50 13.58
N LEU A 300 -9.86 24.98 13.34
CA LEU A 300 -10.18 24.22 12.13
C LEU A 300 -10.64 25.16 11.01
N SER A 301 -10.12 24.93 9.81
CA SER A 301 -10.59 25.55 8.57
C SER A 301 -12.01 25.10 8.23
N LEU A 302 -12.67 25.82 7.29
CA LEU A 302 -14.00 25.41 6.81
C LEU A 302 -13.97 24.00 6.17
N ARG A 303 -12.91 23.68 5.39
CA ARG A 303 -12.75 22.36 4.76
C ARG A 303 -12.69 21.23 5.80
N GLU A 304 -11.97 21.45 6.88
CA GLU A 304 -11.84 20.47 7.97
C GLU A 304 -13.13 20.29 8.75
N LYS A 305 -13.85 21.37 9.01
CA LYS A 305 -15.20 21.29 9.59
C LYS A 305 -16.14 20.49 8.70
N MET A 306 -16.08 20.66 7.37
CA MET A 306 -16.85 19.87 6.41
C MET A 306 -16.41 18.41 6.40
N PHE A 307 -15.10 18.14 6.46
CA PHE A 307 -14.55 16.77 6.51
C PHE A 307 -15.00 16.00 7.76
N LEU A 308 -15.28 16.69 8.86
CA LEU A 308 -15.86 16.09 10.06
C LEU A 308 -17.35 15.77 9.94
N GLN A 309 -18.07 16.44 9.03
CA GLN A 309 -19.49 16.27 8.82
C GLN A 309 -19.73 15.22 7.75
N VAL A 310 -20.27 14.07 8.15
CA VAL A 310 -20.76 13.07 7.20
C VAL A 310 -22.19 13.43 6.83
N SER A 311 -22.48 13.68 5.55
CA SER A 311 -23.85 13.89 5.11
C SER A 311 -24.65 12.61 5.33
N LYS A 312 -25.86 12.74 5.91
CA LYS A 312 -26.77 11.61 6.09
C LYS A 312 -27.40 11.15 4.76
N GLU A 313 -27.30 11.95 3.72
CA GLU A 313 -27.84 11.67 2.40
C GLU A 313 -26.76 10.97 1.56
N ARG A 314 -26.90 9.66 1.38
CA ARG A 314 -26.29 8.99 0.22
C ARG A 314 -27.02 9.52 -1.02
N PRO A 315 -26.31 10.01 -2.07
CA PRO A 315 -26.97 10.20 -3.34
C PRO A 315 -27.55 8.85 -3.74
N THR A 316 -28.86 8.75 -3.81
CA THR A 316 -29.57 7.64 -4.44
C THR A 316 -29.00 7.53 -5.85
N ARG A 317 -28.51 6.36 -6.20
CA ARG A 317 -28.25 6.01 -7.61
C ARG A 317 -29.55 6.32 -8.37
N GLN A 318 -29.57 7.42 -9.10
CA GLN A 318 -30.54 7.56 -10.18
C GLN A 318 -30.02 6.65 -11.29
N GLU A 319 -30.81 5.64 -11.58
CA GLU A 319 -30.70 4.80 -12.77
C GLU A 319 -30.65 5.72 -13.99
N GLN A 320 -29.54 5.65 -14.73
CA GLN A 320 -29.50 6.01 -16.14
C GLN A 320 -29.00 4.83 -16.93
#